data_4ffad04b228485536125ba55d95e01b0
#
_entry.id   4ffad04b228485536125ba55d95e01b0
#
_cell.length_a   1.000
_cell.length_b   1.000
_cell.length_c   1.000
_cell.angle_alpha   90.00
_cell.angle_beta   90.00
_cell.angle_gamma   90.00
#
_symmetry.space_group_name_H-M   'P 1'
#
loop_
_entity.id
_entity.type
_entity.pdbx_description
1 polymer ?
#
loop_
_entity_poly.entity_id
_entity_poly.type
_entity_poly.pdbx_seq_one_letter_code
_entity_poly.pdbx_strand_id
1 'polypeptide(L)'
;QAGTLSGNPLAMSAGLSVLNRLNDELYEKLESISKKIHEGFLQNIHETGTNAIINRAGSMMTLFFTDNNKIENYNDAITCDLEKYAKYFKSMLDEGVYLPPSQFECMFISSIYSEKDIDKIIYSNKKSLQSI
;
A
#
# COMPACT_ATOMS: atom_id res chain seq x y z
N GLN A 1 -20.21 18.29 14.44
CA GLN A 1 -20.01 17.78 13.09
C GLN A 1 -21.00 18.41 12.13
N ALA A 2 -20.54 19.10 11.10
CA ALA A 2 -21.35 19.68 10.04
C ALA A 2 -20.77 19.28 8.67
N GLY A 3 -21.65 18.97 7.75
CA GLY A 3 -21.27 18.64 6.36
C GLY A 3 -22.49 18.73 5.47
N THR A 4 -22.31 19.29 4.28
CA THR A 4 -23.41 19.54 3.32
C THR A 4 -24.13 18.25 2.88
N LEU A 5 -23.47 17.10 2.94
CA LEU A 5 -24.03 15.79 2.60
C LEU A 5 -24.38 14.94 3.84
N SER A 6 -24.23 15.48 5.05
CA SER A 6 -24.63 14.76 6.28
C SER A 6 -26.13 14.47 6.23
N GLY A 7 -26.49 13.18 6.36
CA GLY A 7 -27.88 12.71 6.27
C GLY A 7 -28.45 12.66 4.86
N ASN A 8 -27.66 12.90 3.81
CA ASN A 8 -28.13 12.69 2.44
C ASN A 8 -28.53 11.22 2.23
N PRO A 9 -29.75 10.91 1.75
CA PRO A 9 -30.23 9.51 1.65
C PRO A 9 -29.36 8.62 0.79
N LEU A 10 -28.79 9.13 -0.30
CA LEU A 10 -27.90 8.36 -1.17
C LEU A 10 -26.59 8.01 -0.46
N ALA A 11 -25.99 8.99 0.22
CA ALA A 11 -24.76 8.79 0.99
C ALA A 11 -24.98 7.81 2.15
N MET A 12 -26.14 7.92 2.85
CA MET A 12 -26.52 7.00 3.93
C MET A 12 -26.73 5.56 3.43
N SER A 13 -27.40 5.40 2.29
CA SER A 13 -27.62 4.08 1.67
C SER A 13 -26.31 3.43 1.21
N ALA A 14 -25.43 4.22 0.59
CA ALA A 14 -24.10 3.75 0.19
C ALA A 14 -23.25 3.35 1.41
N GLY A 15 -23.22 4.18 2.44
CA GLY A 15 -22.53 3.89 3.70
C GLY A 15 -23.02 2.61 4.36
N LEU A 16 -24.33 2.44 4.49
CA LEU A 16 -24.95 1.24 5.05
C LEU A 16 -24.59 -0.02 4.22
N SER A 17 -24.62 0.09 2.89
CA SER A 17 -24.25 -1.01 2.00
C SER A 17 -22.79 -1.45 2.19
N VAL A 18 -21.88 -0.51 2.43
CA VAL A 18 -20.47 -0.83 2.72
C VAL A 18 -20.36 -1.45 4.12
N LEU A 19 -20.94 -0.81 5.15
CA LEU A 19 -20.85 -1.30 6.54
C LEU A 19 -21.37 -2.73 6.69
N ASN A 20 -22.46 -3.10 6.00
CA ASN A 20 -23.00 -4.46 6.02
C ASN A 20 -22.07 -5.52 5.41
N ARG A 21 -21.03 -5.10 4.70
CA ARG A 21 -20.01 -6.00 4.12
C ARG A 21 -18.75 -6.11 4.96
N LEU A 22 -18.59 -5.27 5.97
CA LEU A 22 -17.43 -5.29 6.86
C LEU A 22 -17.63 -6.36 7.94
N ASN A 23 -17.28 -7.59 7.59
CA ASN A 23 -17.36 -8.78 8.44
C ASN A 23 -15.97 -9.43 8.58
N ASP A 24 -15.85 -10.40 9.47
CA ASP A 24 -14.58 -11.08 9.75
C ASP A 24 -13.99 -11.74 8.51
N GLU A 25 -14.81 -12.38 7.66
CA GLU A 25 -14.38 -13.02 6.41
C GLU A 25 -13.70 -12.02 5.46
N LEU A 26 -14.25 -10.80 5.33
CA LEU A 26 -13.64 -9.74 4.53
C LEU A 26 -12.28 -9.34 5.08
N TYR A 27 -12.16 -9.18 6.39
CA TYR A 27 -10.89 -8.79 7.02
C TYR A 27 -9.83 -9.90 6.94
N GLU A 28 -10.22 -11.16 7.09
CA GLU A 28 -9.33 -12.32 6.87
C GLU A 28 -8.83 -12.37 5.42
N LYS A 29 -9.71 -12.11 4.45
CA LYS A 29 -9.33 -12.03 3.03
C LYS A 29 -8.35 -10.88 2.77
N LEU A 30 -8.62 -9.69 3.31
CA LEU A 30 -7.73 -8.54 3.19
C LEU A 30 -6.36 -8.81 3.82
N GLU A 31 -6.31 -9.43 4.99
CA GLU A 31 -5.07 -9.83 5.66
C GLU A 31 -4.27 -10.82 4.81
N SER A 32 -4.94 -11.83 4.22
CA SER A 32 -4.30 -12.81 3.35
C SER A 32 -3.67 -12.17 2.12
N ILE A 33 -4.41 -11.30 1.41
CA ILE A 33 -3.92 -10.60 0.22
C ILE A 33 -2.75 -9.68 0.58
N SER A 34 -2.93 -8.88 1.62
CA SER A 34 -1.91 -7.94 2.10
C SER A 34 -0.62 -8.66 2.51
N LYS A 35 -0.73 -9.80 3.19
CA LYS A 35 0.40 -10.63 3.58
C LYS A 35 1.18 -11.12 2.36
N LYS A 36 0.51 -11.64 1.33
CA LYS A 36 1.15 -12.09 0.09
C LYS A 36 1.94 -10.97 -0.60
N ILE A 37 1.32 -9.79 -0.74
CA ILE A 37 1.98 -8.63 -1.35
C ILE A 37 3.18 -8.18 -0.51
N HIS A 38 3.02 -8.11 0.79
CA HIS A 38 4.09 -7.74 1.73
C HIS A 38 5.28 -8.70 1.63
N GLU A 39 5.04 -10.01 1.69
CA GLU A 39 6.09 -11.03 1.58
C GLU A 39 6.79 -10.94 0.22
N GLY A 40 6.05 -10.76 -0.88
CA GLY A 40 6.61 -10.55 -2.21
C GLY A 40 7.47 -9.29 -2.31
N PHE A 41 7.06 -8.19 -1.69
CA PHE A 41 7.85 -6.96 -1.64
C PHE A 41 9.12 -7.12 -0.81
N LEU A 42 9.05 -7.79 0.35
CA LEU A 42 10.23 -8.08 1.16
C LEU A 42 11.25 -8.96 0.40
N GLN A 43 10.78 -9.97 -0.31
CA GLN A 43 11.63 -10.78 -1.17
C GLN A 43 12.30 -9.94 -2.26
N ASN A 44 11.56 -9.07 -2.92
CA ASN A 44 12.10 -8.20 -3.98
C ASN A 44 13.14 -7.22 -3.44
N ILE A 45 12.89 -6.62 -2.26
CA ILE A 45 13.86 -5.74 -1.56
C ILE A 45 15.16 -6.51 -1.31
N HIS A 46 15.07 -7.73 -0.80
CA HIS A 46 16.23 -8.57 -0.55
C HIS A 46 16.98 -8.94 -1.85
N GLU A 47 16.25 -9.37 -2.89
CA GLU A 47 16.84 -9.79 -4.18
C GLU A 47 17.48 -8.65 -4.96
N THR A 48 16.96 -7.42 -4.82
CA THR A 48 17.50 -6.24 -5.50
C THR A 48 18.59 -5.54 -4.69
N GLY A 49 18.78 -5.91 -3.42
CA GLY A 49 19.71 -5.25 -2.52
C GLY A 49 19.28 -3.81 -2.18
N THR A 50 18.00 -3.51 -2.30
CA THR A 50 17.47 -2.16 -2.04
C THR A 50 17.39 -1.91 -0.54
N ASN A 51 17.89 -0.76 -0.08
CA ASN A 51 17.70 -0.33 1.30
C ASN A 51 16.30 0.26 1.49
N ALA A 52 15.39 -0.53 2.00
CA ALA A 52 14.01 -0.13 2.23
C ALA A 52 13.35 -0.91 3.38
N ILE A 53 12.37 -0.29 4.01
CA ILE A 53 11.54 -0.87 5.08
C ILE A 53 10.09 -0.81 4.66
N ILE A 54 9.32 -1.83 5.01
CA ILE A 54 7.87 -1.84 4.85
C ILE A 54 7.23 -1.93 6.23
N ASN A 55 6.45 -0.92 6.59
CA ASN A 55 5.53 -0.99 7.72
C ASN A 55 4.18 -1.52 7.23
N ARG A 56 3.62 -2.51 7.94
CA ARG A 56 2.31 -3.09 7.62
C ARG A 56 1.46 -3.26 8.88
N ALA A 57 0.18 -2.88 8.75
CA ALA A 57 -0.86 -3.14 9.76
C ALA A 57 -2.14 -3.58 9.03
N GLY A 58 -2.49 -4.86 9.12
CA GLY A 58 -3.62 -5.43 8.39
C GLY A 58 -3.47 -5.23 6.87
N SER A 59 -4.45 -4.59 6.25
CA SER A 59 -4.46 -4.27 4.81
C SER A 59 -3.79 -2.94 4.45
N MET A 60 -3.14 -2.29 5.39
CA MET A 60 -2.42 -1.03 5.19
C MET A 60 -0.92 -1.29 5.18
N MET A 61 -0.18 -0.66 4.26
CA MET A 61 1.29 -0.74 4.25
C MET A 61 1.91 0.51 3.63
N THR A 62 3.14 0.82 4.04
CA THR A 62 3.96 1.90 3.47
C THR A 62 5.39 1.41 3.29
N LEU A 63 5.97 1.70 2.13
CA LEU A 63 7.36 1.42 1.81
C LEU A 63 8.18 2.69 1.99
N PHE A 64 9.28 2.60 2.73
CA PHE A 64 10.22 3.67 2.99
C PHE A 64 11.60 3.30 2.44
N PHE A 65 12.21 4.16 1.63
CA PHE A 65 13.60 4.02 1.21
C PHE A 65 14.51 4.64 2.28
N THR A 66 15.28 3.82 2.97
CA THR A 66 16.06 4.26 4.14
C THR A 66 17.15 3.24 4.48
N ASP A 67 18.24 3.72 5.09
CA ASP A 67 19.27 2.89 5.72
C ASP A 67 18.98 2.62 7.21
N ASN A 68 17.92 3.20 7.76
CA ASN A 68 17.50 2.93 9.14
C ASN A 68 17.03 1.49 9.30
N ASN A 69 17.11 0.95 10.52
CA ASN A 69 16.62 -0.40 10.82
C ASN A 69 15.11 -0.43 11.11
N LYS A 70 14.48 0.73 11.36
CA LYS A 70 13.05 0.85 11.69
C LYS A 70 12.54 2.28 11.42
N ILE A 71 11.23 2.37 11.16
CA ILE A 71 10.47 3.62 11.07
C ILE A 71 9.31 3.50 12.05
N GLU A 72 9.31 4.26 13.13
CA GLU A 72 8.32 4.18 14.21
C GLU A 72 7.45 5.44 14.34
N ASN A 73 7.93 6.55 13.81
CA ASN A 73 7.28 7.85 13.95
C ASN A 73 7.60 8.78 12.78
N TYR A 74 6.99 9.97 12.80
CA TYR A 74 7.15 10.97 11.76
C TYR A 74 8.61 11.46 11.61
N ASN A 75 9.35 11.60 12.71
CA ASN A 75 10.74 12.06 12.64
C ASN A 75 11.63 11.04 11.92
N ASP A 76 11.35 9.75 12.07
CA ASP A 76 12.05 8.72 11.29
C ASP A 76 11.65 8.81 9.81
N ALA A 77 10.36 8.96 9.52
CA ALA A 77 9.85 8.99 8.15
C ALA A 77 10.37 10.17 7.33
N ILE A 78 10.57 11.36 7.92
CA ILE A 78 11.10 12.53 7.21
C ILE A 78 12.58 12.41 6.84
N THR A 79 13.32 11.44 7.40
CA THR A 79 14.72 11.18 7.04
C THR A 79 14.88 10.23 5.85
N CYS A 80 13.79 9.67 5.35
CA CYS A 80 13.80 8.73 4.23
C CYS A 80 14.05 9.43 2.89
N ASP A 81 14.49 8.67 1.90
CA ASP A 81 14.80 9.16 0.55
C ASP A 81 13.52 9.38 -0.28
N LEU A 82 13.05 10.63 -0.28
CA LEU A 82 11.85 11.05 -1.02
C LEU A 82 12.08 11.04 -2.55
N GLU A 83 13.28 11.31 -3.01
CA GLU A 83 13.59 11.31 -4.44
C GLU A 83 13.56 9.89 -4.99
N LYS A 84 14.07 8.94 -4.22
CA LYS A 84 14.01 7.52 -4.56
C LYS A 84 12.56 7.02 -4.58
N TYR A 85 11.75 7.44 -3.61
CA TYR A 85 10.32 7.14 -3.61
C TYR A 85 9.61 7.70 -4.85
N ALA A 86 9.90 8.94 -5.25
CA ALA A 86 9.31 9.55 -6.43
C ALA A 86 9.64 8.79 -7.72
N LYS A 87 10.89 8.33 -7.89
CA LYS A 87 11.31 7.49 -9.01
C LYS A 87 10.59 6.13 -8.99
N TYR A 88 10.52 5.50 -7.83
CA TYR A 88 9.82 4.25 -7.63
C TYR A 88 8.32 4.38 -7.95
N PHE A 89 7.65 5.42 -7.42
CA PHE A 89 6.26 5.71 -7.72
C PHE A 89 6.01 5.84 -9.23
N LYS A 90 6.87 6.61 -9.92
CA LYS A 90 6.75 6.78 -11.38
C LYS A 90 6.92 5.44 -12.11
N SER A 91 7.92 4.65 -11.74
CA SER A 91 8.15 3.35 -12.36
C SER A 91 6.98 2.38 -12.13
N MET A 92 6.43 2.33 -10.92
CA MET A 92 5.22 1.53 -10.62
C MET A 92 4.01 1.99 -11.44
N LEU A 93 3.84 3.31 -11.62
CA LEU A 93 2.77 3.87 -12.43
C LEU A 93 2.93 3.48 -13.91
N ASP A 94 4.14 3.55 -14.45
CA ASP A 94 4.46 3.14 -15.83
C ASP A 94 4.19 1.63 -16.04
N GLU A 95 4.35 0.80 -15.00
CA GLU A 95 3.95 -0.61 -14.99
C GLU A 95 2.43 -0.82 -14.77
N GLY A 96 1.65 0.24 -14.59
CA GLY A 96 0.20 0.21 -14.41
C GLY A 96 -0.25 -0.08 -12.98
N VAL A 97 0.61 0.15 -11.99
CA VAL A 97 0.29 0.06 -10.56
C VAL A 97 0.32 1.46 -9.94
N TYR A 98 -0.85 1.97 -9.59
CA TYR A 98 -0.98 3.30 -8.97
C TYR A 98 -0.82 3.19 -7.46
N LEU A 99 0.27 3.72 -6.95
CA LEU A 99 0.58 3.85 -5.52
C LEU A 99 0.18 5.24 -5.01
N PRO A 100 0.15 5.47 -3.68
CA PRO A 100 0.11 6.82 -3.15
C PRO A 100 1.28 7.65 -3.69
N PRO A 101 1.04 8.91 -4.11
CA PRO A 101 2.09 9.75 -4.70
C PRO A 101 3.14 10.22 -3.67
N SER A 102 2.90 10.01 -2.38
CA SER A 102 3.77 10.40 -1.28
C SER A 102 4.02 9.21 -0.35
N GLN A 103 5.27 9.04 0.09
CA GLN A 103 5.60 8.02 1.10
C GLN A 103 4.98 8.29 2.48
N PHE A 104 4.43 9.49 2.71
CA PHE A 104 3.68 9.81 3.93
C PHE A 104 2.22 9.35 3.90
N GLU A 105 1.81 8.77 2.79
CA GLU A 105 0.49 8.17 2.61
C GLU A 105 0.59 6.64 2.66
N CYS A 106 -0.49 6.01 3.07
CA CYS A 106 -0.56 4.56 3.21
C CYS A 106 -1.19 3.91 1.97
N MET A 107 -0.64 2.80 1.51
CA MET A 107 -1.28 1.92 0.54
C MET A 107 -2.40 1.14 1.24
N PHE A 108 -3.59 1.12 0.63
CA PHE A 108 -4.73 0.33 1.08
C PHE A 108 -4.98 -0.81 0.09
N ILE A 109 -4.95 -2.04 0.59
CA ILE A 109 -5.16 -3.23 -0.23
C ILE A 109 -6.66 -3.49 -0.38
N SER A 110 -7.07 -3.81 -1.61
CA SER A 110 -8.47 -4.12 -1.93
C SER A 110 -8.77 -5.62 -1.87
N SER A 111 -9.96 -5.95 -1.40
CA SER A 111 -10.47 -7.34 -1.38
C SER A 111 -10.84 -7.90 -2.75
N ILE A 112 -10.87 -7.06 -3.79
CA ILE A 112 -11.22 -7.49 -5.16
C ILE A 112 -10.02 -7.98 -5.96
N TYR A 113 -8.78 -7.85 -5.45
CA TYR A 113 -7.59 -8.31 -6.16
C TYR A 113 -7.65 -9.82 -6.39
N SER A 114 -7.46 -10.22 -7.66
CA SER A 114 -7.23 -11.60 -8.04
C SER A 114 -5.77 -12.01 -7.82
N GLU A 115 -5.47 -13.30 -7.84
CA GLU A 115 -4.08 -13.79 -7.79
C GLU A 115 -3.23 -13.16 -8.91
N LYS A 116 -3.79 -12.97 -10.10
CA LYS A 116 -3.11 -12.32 -11.22
C LYS A 116 -2.77 -10.85 -10.94
N ASP A 117 -3.64 -10.13 -10.23
CA ASP A 117 -3.36 -8.75 -9.82
C ASP A 117 -2.24 -8.72 -8.79
N ILE A 118 -2.26 -9.64 -7.82
CA ILE A 118 -1.23 -9.77 -6.79
C ILE A 118 0.13 -10.06 -7.43
N ASP A 119 0.19 -11.05 -8.33
CA ASP A 119 1.41 -11.40 -9.07
C ASP A 119 1.95 -10.22 -9.88
N LYS A 120 1.06 -9.49 -10.56
CA LYS A 120 1.42 -8.28 -11.31
C LYS A 120 1.99 -7.20 -10.39
N ILE A 121 1.37 -6.93 -9.24
CA ILE A 121 1.84 -5.94 -8.27
C ILE A 121 3.25 -6.30 -7.77
N ILE A 122 3.48 -7.57 -7.41
CA ILE A 122 4.79 -8.06 -6.93
C ILE A 122 5.84 -7.98 -8.03
N TYR A 123 5.50 -8.39 -9.26
CA TYR A 123 6.39 -8.29 -10.41
C TYR A 123 6.78 -6.84 -10.73
N SER A 124 5.79 -5.94 -10.77
CA SER A 124 6.01 -4.51 -11.03
C SER A 124 6.88 -3.86 -9.96
N ASN A 125 6.68 -4.25 -8.69
CA ASN A 125 7.54 -3.82 -7.59
C ASN A 125 9.00 -4.23 -7.82
N LYS A 126 9.27 -5.49 -8.16
CA LYS A 126 10.63 -5.96 -8.45
C LYS A 126 11.29 -5.16 -9.56
N LYS A 127 10.59 -5.01 -10.69
CA LYS A 127 11.07 -4.26 -11.85
C LYS A 127 11.36 -2.81 -11.51
N SER A 128 10.49 -2.18 -10.73
CA SER A 128 10.66 -0.79 -10.30
C SER A 128 11.84 -0.62 -9.34
N LEU A 129 12.07 -1.55 -8.42
CA LEU A 129 13.24 -1.53 -7.54
C LEU A 129 14.56 -1.71 -8.29
N GLN A 130 14.55 -2.45 -9.40
CA GLN A 130 15.74 -2.62 -10.25
C GLN A 130 16.10 -1.39 -11.10
N SER A 131 15.15 -0.46 -11.27
CA SER A 131 15.30 0.72 -12.12
C SER A 131 15.71 1.99 -11.38
N ILE A 132 15.88 1.95 -10.06
CA ILE A 132 16.09 3.12 -9.21
C ILE A 132 17.36 3.03 -8.35
#